data_e9aa936895fd27dad51cbb3df49733d8
#
_entry.id   e9aa936895fd27dad51cbb3df49733d8
#
_cell.length_a   1.000
_cell.length_b   1.000
_cell.length_c   1.000
_cell.angle_alpha   90.00
_cell.angle_beta   90.00
_cell.angle_gamma   90.00
#
_symmetry.space_group_name_H-M   'P 1'
#
loop_
_entity.id
_entity.type
_entity.pdbx_description
1 polymer ?
#
loop_
_entity_poly.entity_id
_entity_poly.type
_entity_poly.pdbx_seq_one_letter_code
_entity_poly.pdbx_strand_id
1 'polypeptide(L)'
;MTQHDLELLNKIYDGRTLFQGELHDHAKTGGTSDGARSLEHWKGAMEALEMDFAAILDHKQVRHMYLPEWDNGTFIGGTEPGAVIYTEDGEKLGTIHYNMVFSDPKQLEGLLEEFPEFEFTGGPEGHFGYPSFTKARLGEIIDAVKRRGGFFVFPHPRQMSYGKNNTADWWIRDEVGIEVTYISLVYEGTHENYEVWRELLRMGKRMWVCAGGDLHECAHFWALTSIYAEEKDSACYIKHLRNGDFTAGPIGIKMCVGETRMGGKCNFDGERLVVEVGKFHKYVFNPEHKFRLDVWADEEIVHSQEISCEEPTYFAMDAQDCKFYRTEIYDVNRNLRLALGNPIWNEKYIKENSYEKY
;
A
#
# COMPACT_ATOMS: atom_id res chain seq x y z
N MET A 1 -23.87 -5.00 16.42
CA MET A 1 -23.48 -3.59 16.40
C MET A 1 -24.56 -2.74 17.05
N THR A 2 -24.24 -1.79 17.89
CA THR A 2 -25.16 -0.87 18.55
C THR A 2 -25.32 0.41 17.73
N GLN A 3 -26.34 1.25 18.05
CA GLN A 3 -26.50 2.57 17.45
C GLN A 3 -25.26 3.46 17.74
N HIS A 4 -24.68 3.34 18.93
CA HIS A 4 -23.49 4.05 19.33
C HIS A 4 -22.25 3.68 18.48
N ASP A 5 -22.05 2.38 18.18
CA ASP A 5 -20.96 1.94 17.30
C ASP A 5 -21.07 2.56 15.91
N LEU A 6 -22.28 2.64 15.36
CA LEU A 6 -22.53 3.25 14.04
C LEU A 6 -22.27 4.78 14.06
N GLU A 7 -22.74 5.47 15.11
CA GLU A 7 -22.49 6.90 15.30
C GLU A 7 -21.00 7.21 15.42
N LEU A 8 -20.24 6.37 16.15
CA LEU A 8 -18.79 6.48 16.28
C LEU A 8 -18.11 6.36 14.91
N LEU A 9 -18.41 5.29 14.18
CA LEU A 9 -17.82 5.05 12.86
C LEU A 9 -18.13 6.18 11.88
N ASN A 10 -19.39 6.63 11.84
CA ASN A 10 -19.81 7.74 10.98
C ASN A 10 -19.10 9.06 11.35
N LYS A 11 -18.92 9.34 12.63
CA LYS A 11 -18.16 10.52 13.10
C LYS A 11 -16.72 10.49 12.63
N ILE A 12 -16.07 9.32 12.71
CA ILE A 12 -14.63 9.14 12.38
C ILE A 12 -14.37 9.25 10.88
N TYR A 13 -15.34 8.83 10.06
CA TYR A 13 -15.25 8.86 8.60
C TYR A 13 -16.12 9.97 7.97
N ASP A 14 -16.60 10.95 8.80
CA ASP A 14 -17.40 12.06 8.31
C ASP A 14 -16.66 12.88 7.24
N GLY A 15 -17.39 13.29 6.20
CA GLY A 15 -16.85 14.07 5.09
C GLY A 15 -15.92 13.32 4.16
N ARG A 16 -15.82 11.97 4.26
CA ARG A 16 -14.95 11.16 3.40
C ARG A 16 -15.73 10.37 2.36
N THR A 17 -15.15 10.28 1.19
CA THR A 17 -15.63 9.48 0.07
C THR A 17 -14.65 8.34 -0.21
N LEU A 18 -15.15 7.19 -0.64
CA LEU A 18 -14.32 6.07 -1.11
C LEU A 18 -13.76 6.39 -2.49
N PHE A 19 -12.45 6.32 -2.63
CA PHE A 19 -11.72 6.38 -3.89
C PHE A 19 -10.97 5.08 -4.09
N GLN A 20 -10.92 4.59 -5.34
CA GLN A 20 -10.29 3.31 -5.68
C GLN A 20 -9.40 3.46 -6.91
N GLY A 21 -8.21 2.88 -6.85
CA GLY A 21 -7.24 2.98 -7.94
C GLY A 21 -6.00 2.12 -7.74
N GLU A 22 -5.06 2.23 -8.65
CA GLU A 22 -3.78 1.53 -8.65
C GLU A 22 -2.68 2.37 -8.01
N LEU A 23 -1.74 1.69 -7.32
CA LEU A 23 -0.60 2.37 -6.67
C LEU A 23 0.75 2.08 -7.33
N HIS A 24 0.79 1.33 -8.43
CA HIS A 24 2.04 0.97 -9.08
C HIS A 24 1.84 0.73 -10.59
N ASP A 25 2.08 1.76 -11.38
CA ASP A 25 1.90 1.73 -12.82
C ASP A 25 2.99 2.50 -13.55
N HIS A 26 3.22 2.17 -14.82
CA HIS A 26 4.16 2.81 -15.73
C HIS A 26 3.47 3.34 -16.97
N ALA A 27 3.75 4.59 -17.34
CA ALA A 27 3.16 5.22 -18.51
C ALA A 27 4.22 5.53 -19.57
N LYS A 28 3.81 5.64 -20.84
CA LYS A 28 4.70 6.04 -21.92
C LYS A 28 4.96 7.54 -21.91
N THR A 29 5.90 7.97 -21.08
CA THR A 29 6.25 9.39 -20.89
C THR A 29 7.63 9.75 -21.43
N GLY A 30 8.34 8.79 -22.04
CA GLY A 30 9.71 8.95 -22.53
C GLY A 30 10.76 8.90 -21.43
N GLY A 31 12.01 9.19 -21.76
CA GLY A 31 13.13 9.09 -20.82
C GLY A 31 13.42 7.63 -20.44
N THR A 32 13.38 7.33 -19.17
CA THR A 32 13.59 5.98 -18.59
C THR A 32 12.29 5.20 -18.41
N SER A 33 11.15 5.75 -18.86
CA SER A 33 9.86 5.06 -18.81
C SER A 33 9.84 3.87 -19.77
N ASP A 34 9.29 2.75 -19.31
CA ASP A 34 9.05 1.54 -20.10
C ASP A 34 7.56 1.20 -20.24
N GLY A 35 6.68 2.07 -19.76
CA GLY A 35 5.24 1.96 -19.98
C GLY A 35 4.86 2.05 -21.46
N ALA A 36 3.86 1.28 -21.89
CA ALA A 36 3.45 1.19 -23.29
C ALA A 36 2.33 2.19 -23.67
N ARG A 37 1.64 2.79 -22.70
CA ARG A 37 0.45 3.64 -22.91
C ARG A 37 0.64 5.05 -22.37
N SER A 38 0.12 6.06 -23.13
CA SER A 38 0.15 7.47 -22.69
C SER A 38 -0.76 7.73 -21.47
N LEU A 39 -0.58 8.86 -20.80
CA LEU A 39 -1.45 9.30 -19.71
C LEU A 39 -2.92 9.44 -20.14
N GLU A 40 -3.17 9.86 -21.38
CA GLU A 40 -4.53 9.93 -21.92
C GLU A 40 -5.18 8.55 -22.03
N HIS A 41 -4.41 7.52 -22.44
CA HIS A 41 -4.90 6.14 -22.45
C HIS A 41 -5.22 5.63 -21.04
N TRP A 42 -4.37 5.97 -20.06
CA TRP A 42 -4.63 5.65 -18.67
C TRP A 42 -5.92 6.29 -18.17
N LYS A 43 -6.13 7.58 -18.43
CA LYS A 43 -7.40 8.28 -18.09
C LYS A 43 -8.61 7.58 -18.72
N GLY A 44 -8.57 7.28 -20.02
CA GLY A 44 -9.68 6.60 -20.69
C GLY A 44 -9.98 5.21 -20.15
N ALA A 45 -8.95 4.43 -19.80
CA ALA A 45 -9.12 3.11 -19.18
C ALA A 45 -9.70 3.20 -17.76
N MET A 46 -9.22 4.15 -16.95
CA MET A 46 -9.72 4.41 -15.61
C MET A 46 -11.19 4.85 -15.64
N GLU A 47 -11.57 5.78 -16.52
CA GLU A 47 -12.97 6.19 -16.70
C GLU A 47 -13.88 5.01 -17.09
N ALA A 48 -13.43 4.16 -18.02
CA ALA A 48 -14.19 2.98 -18.45
C ALA A 48 -14.39 1.96 -17.32
N LEU A 49 -13.47 1.90 -16.38
CA LEU A 49 -13.50 0.98 -15.24
C LEU A 49 -13.92 1.65 -13.91
N GLU A 50 -14.35 2.92 -13.96
CA GLU A 50 -14.78 3.69 -12.79
C GLU A 50 -13.72 3.74 -11.68
N MET A 51 -12.44 3.83 -12.07
CA MET A 51 -11.33 4.04 -11.16
C MET A 51 -11.08 5.53 -10.93
N ASP A 52 -10.63 5.87 -9.75
CA ASP A 52 -10.45 7.26 -9.34
C ASP A 52 -9.03 7.77 -9.54
N PHE A 53 -8.01 6.91 -9.35
CA PHE A 53 -6.59 7.28 -9.43
C PHE A 53 -5.70 6.17 -9.96
N ALA A 54 -4.53 6.55 -10.49
CA ALA A 54 -3.42 5.66 -10.79
C ALA A 54 -2.09 6.31 -10.36
N ALA A 55 -1.22 5.57 -9.70
CA ALA A 55 0.12 6.05 -9.39
C ALA A 55 1.08 5.72 -10.54
N ILE A 56 1.57 6.76 -11.21
CA ILE A 56 2.54 6.62 -12.28
C ILE A 56 3.94 6.75 -11.68
N LEU A 57 4.69 5.66 -11.72
CA LEU A 57 5.97 5.51 -11.02
C LEU A 57 7.13 5.23 -11.99
N ASP A 58 7.16 5.92 -13.12
CA ASP A 58 8.19 5.74 -14.15
C ASP A 58 9.60 5.74 -13.56
N HIS A 59 10.46 4.85 -14.04
CA HIS A 59 11.78 4.59 -13.47
C HIS A 59 12.68 5.83 -13.45
N LYS A 60 13.20 6.17 -12.26
CA LYS A 60 14.23 7.20 -12.03
C LYS A 60 13.97 8.56 -12.67
N GLN A 61 12.72 8.97 -12.76
CA GLN A 61 12.36 10.27 -13.34
C GLN A 61 11.12 10.88 -12.69
N VAL A 62 10.94 12.18 -12.90
CA VAL A 62 9.81 12.96 -12.40
C VAL A 62 9.05 13.66 -13.52
N ARG A 63 9.55 13.57 -14.76
CA ARG A 63 9.07 14.34 -15.91
C ARG A 63 7.58 14.12 -16.24
N HIS A 64 7.04 12.93 -15.96
CA HIS A 64 5.62 12.63 -16.17
C HIS A 64 4.72 13.59 -15.40
N MET A 65 5.14 14.04 -14.21
CA MET A 65 4.37 14.98 -13.40
C MET A 65 4.33 16.43 -13.95
N TYR A 66 5.12 16.73 -14.99
CA TYR A 66 5.14 18.02 -15.68
C TYR A 66 4.50 17.99 -17.06
N LEU A 67 3.97 16.85 -17.48
CA LEU A 67 3.28 16.75 -18.78
C LEU A 67 1.94 17.50 -18.74
N PRO A 68 1.50 18.10 -19.86
CA PRO A 68 0.21 18.81 -19.92
C PRO A 68 -1.00 17.96 -19.56
N GLU A 69 -0.90 16.65 -19.76
CA GLU A 69 -1.95 15.67 -19.48
C GLU A 69 -2.02 15.28 -18.00
N TRP A 70 -1.03 15.70 -17.19
CA TRP A 70 -0.97 15.41 -15.75
C TRP A 70 -2.08 16.13 -15.01
N ASP A 71 -2.71 15.41 -14.08
CA ASP A 71 -3.80 15.89 -13.25
C ASP A 71 -3.75 15.22 -11.87
N ASN A 72 -3.52 16.00 -10.82
CA ASN A 72 -3.41 15.52 -9.44
C ASN A 72 -4.71 14.91 -8.88
N GLY A 73 -5.86 15.20 -9.50
CA GLY A 73 -7.12 14.52 -9.15
C GLY A 73 -7.20 13.08 -9.68
N THR A 74 -6.39 12.77 -10.69
CA THR A 74 -6.39 11.48 -11.38
C THR A 74 -5.09 10.70 -11.17
N PHE A 75 -3.93 11.38 -11.17
CA PHE A 75 -2.64 10.72 -11.05
C PHE A 75 -1.95 11.04 -9.71
N ILE A 76 -1.34 10.02 -9.15
CA ILE A 76 -0.38 10.14 -8.06
C ILE A 76 1.01 9.98 -8.68
N GLY A 77 1.93 10.89 -8.37
CA GLY A 77 3.28 10.86 -8.92
C GLY A 77 4.25 10.04 -8.10
N GLY A 78 5.40 9.77 -8.69
CA GLY A 78 6.47 9.08 -7.99
C GLY A 78 7.50 8.50 -8.92
N THR A 79 8.30 7.59 -8.42
CA THR A 79 9.27 6.83 -9.22
C THR A 79 9.57 5.48 -8.58
N GLU A 80 9.86 4.49 -9.42
CA GLU A 80 10.34 3.17 -9.04
C GLU A 80 11.80 2.99 -9.45
N PRO A 81 12.79 3.33 -8.62
CA PRO A 81 14.16 2.93 -8.84
C PRO A 81 14.44 1.53 -8.32
N GLY A 82 15.51 0.92 -8.84
CA GLY A 82 16.07 -0.31 -8.29
C GLY A 82 17.43 -0.08 -7.62
N ALA A 83 17.83 -0.98 -6.73
CA ALA A 83 19.14 -0.97 -6.10
C ALA A 83 19.66 -2.37 -5.77
N VAL A 84 20.98 -2.51 -5.68
CA VAL A 84 21.63 -3.68 -5.09
C VAL A 84 21.93 -3.37 -3.63
N ILE A 85 21.43 -4.20 -2.73
CA ILE A 85 21.55 -3.98 -1.29
C ILE A 85 22.65 -4.85 -0.70
N TYR A 86 23.45 -4.25 0.19
CA TYR A 86 24.53 -4.86 0.93
C TYR A 86 24.32 -4.70 2.44
N THR A 87 24.89 -5.63 3.20
CA THR A 87 25.10 -5.44 4.64
C THR A 87 26.18 -4.39 4.88
N GLU A 88 26.33 -3.92 6.12
CA GLU A 88 27.34 -2.93 6.47
C GLU A 88 28.79 -3.47 6.36
N ASP A 89 28.96 -4.80 6.43
CA ASP A 89 30.26 -5.49 6.25
C ASP A 89 30.50 -5.92 4.78
N GLY A 90 29.59 -5.55 3.86
CA GLY A 90 29.77 -5.69 2.42
C GLY A 90 29.27 -6.99 1.81
N GLU A 91 28.48 -7.79 2.54
CA GLU A 91 27.81 -8.94 1.99
C GLU A 91 26.63 -8.49 1.10
N LYS A 92 26.55 -9.05 -0.11
CA LYS A 92 25.42 -8.76 -1.02
C LYS A 92 24.16 -9.49 -0.57
N LEU A 93 23.12 -8.74 -0.20
CA LEU A 93 21.82 -9.29 0.14
C LEU A 93 20.97 -9.59 -1.09
N GLY A 94 21.00 -8.72 -2.10
CA GLY A 94 20.26 -8.92 -3.34
C GLY A 94 19.90 -7.61 -4.04
N THR A 95 18.96 -7.71 -4.98
CA THR A 95 18.44 -6.58 -5.74
C THR A 95 16.99 -6.33 -5.32
N ILE A 96 16.64 -5.07 -5.15
CA ILE A 96 15.26 -4.64 -4.85
C ILE A 96 14.82 -3.55 -5.82
N HIS A 97 13.51 -3.43 -6.01
CA HIS A 97 12.88 -2.17 -6.40
C HIS A 97 12.25 -1.51 -5.17
N TYR A 98 11.95 -0.23 -5.27
CA TYR A 98 11.22 0.51 -4.25
C TYR A 98 10.48 1.69 -4.86
N ASN A 99 9.25 1.92 -4.39
CA ASN A 99 8.40 2.98 -4.87
C ASN A 99 8.50 4.18 -3.92
N MET A 100 8.75 5.33 -4.50
CA MET A 100 8.75 6.61 -3.79
C MET A 100 7.64 7.47 -4.37
N VAL A 101 6.55 7.61 -3.62
CA VAL A 101 5.29 8.22 -4.07
C VAL A 101 5.18 9.65 -3.56
N PHE A 102 4.89 10.60 -4.45
CA PHE A 102 4.80 12.02 -4.14
C PHE A 102 3.65 12.71 -4.90
N SER A 103 3.04 13.73 -4.29
CA SER A 103 2.08 14.61 -4.97
C SER A 103 2.74 15.86 -5.58
N ASP A 104 3.89 16.26 -5.05
CA ASP A 104 4.63 17.45 -5.50
C ASP A 104 5.92 17.03 -6.21
N PRO A 105 6.06 17.30 -7.54
CA PRO A 105 7.26 16.95 -8.29
C PRO A 105 8.54 17.59 -7.71
N LYS A 106 8.45 18.78 -7.09
CA LYS A 106 9.61 19.46 -6.49
C LYS A 106 10.17 18.70 -5.28
N GLN A 107 9.30 18.01 -4.52
CA GLN A 107 9.75 17.19 -3.40
C GLN A 107 10.51 15.96 -3.89
N LEU A 108 10.05 15.35 -5.00
CA LEU A 108 10.75 14.24 -5.63
C LEU A 108 12.07 14.71 -6.27
N GLU A 109 12.10 15.83 -7.00
CA GLU A 109 13.34 16.42 -7.54
C GLU A 109 14.36 16.68 -6.44
N GLY A 110 13.95 17.34 -5.35
CA GLY A 110 14.85 17.60 -4.22
C GLY A 110 15.33 16.32 -3.52
N LEU A 111 14.56 15.22 -3.57
CA LEU A 111 15.04 13.91 -3.10
C LEU A 111 16.13 13.37 -4.03
N LEU A 112 15.90 13.41 -5.35
CA LEU A 112 16.88 12.94 -6.34
C LEU A 112 18.18 13.75 -6.28
N GLU A 113 18.10 15.06 -6.00
CA GLU A 113 19.28 15.92 -5.78
C GLU A 113 20.03 15.58 -4.47
N GLU A 114 19.30 15.24 -3.39
CA GLU A 114 19.89 14.84 -2.10
C GLU A 114 20.63 13.49 -2.19
N PHE A 115 20.18 12.62 -3.10
CA PHE A 115 20.73 11.28 -3.30
C PHE A 115 21.22 11.11 -4.74
N PRO A 116 22.39 11.64 -5.10
CA PRO A 116 22.91 11.59 -6.47
C PRO A 116 23.16 10.18 -6.99
N GLU A 117 23.18 9.18 -6.12
CA GLU A 117 23.23 7.76 -6.49
C GLU A 117 22.04 7.32 -7.36
N PHE A 118 20.94 8.07 -7.35
CA PHE A 118 19.80 7.85 -8.25
C PHE A 118 20.06 8.32 -9.68
N GLU A 119 21.09 9.12 -9.91
CA GLU A 119 21.43 9.53 -11.27
C GLU A 119 21.68 8.29 -12.15
N PHE A 120 21.05 8.28 -13.30
CA PHE A 120 21.28 7.25 -14.31
C PHE A 120 22.69 7.38 -14.88
N THR A 121 23.61 6.57 -14.42
CA THR A 121 24.94 6.44 -15.01
C THR A 121 24.88 5.49 -16.20
N GLY A 122 24.48 6.04 -17.37
CA GLY A 122 24.44 5.45 -18.68
C GLY A 122 24.86 3.98 -18.84
N GLY A 123 23.86 3.08 -18.83
CA GLY A 123 23.98 1.75 -19.40
C GLY A 123 23.47 1.73 -20.85
N PRO A 124 23.63 0.63 -21.58
CA PRO A 124 22.97 0.45 -22.88
C PRO A 124 21.48 0.70 -22.73
N GLU A 125 20.84 1.27 -23.76
CA GLU A 125 19.39 1.44 -23.79
C GLU A 125 18.68 0.14 -23.33
N GLY A 126 17.87 0.24 -22.26
CA GLY A 126 17.16 -0.89 -21.65
C GLY A 126 17.86 -1.57 -20.47
N HIS A 127 19.06 -1.16 -20.05
CA HIS A 127 19.69 -1.61 -18.83
C HIS A 127 19.75 -0.49 -17.79
N PHE A 128 18.85 -0.59 -16.80
CA PHE A 128 18.87 0.28 -15.63
C PHE A 128 20.08 -0.13 -14.75
N GLY A 129 21.10 0.73 -14.72
CA GLY A 129 22.17 0.56 -13.74
C GLY A 129 21.58 0.70 -12.34
N TYR A 130 21.65 -0.33 -11.51
CA TYR A 130 21.21 -0.26 -10.13
C TYR A 130 22.35 0.28 -9.26
N PRO A 131 22.13 1.40 -8.52
CA PRO A 131 23.09 1.82 -7.51
C PRO A 131 23.23 0.77 -6.41
N SER A 132 24.33 0.83 -5.67
CA SER A 132 24.60 -0.04 -4.53
C SER A 132 24.38 0.72 -3.24
N PHE A 133 23.56 0.17 -2.34
CA PHE A 133 23.28 0.74 -1.02
C PHE A 133 23.54 -0.26 0.08
N THR A 134 23.91 0.25 1.27
CA THR A 134 23.74 -0.52 2.50
C THR A 134 22.31 -0.39 3.01
N LYS A 135 21.89 -1.27 3.93
CA LYS A 135 20.61 -1.14 4.63
C LYS A 135 20.47 0.21 5.33
N ALA A 136 21.55 0.71 5.96
CA ALA A 136 21.56 2.02 6.60
C ALA A 136 21.27 3.14 5.59
N ARG A 137 21.92 3.11 4.42
CA ARG A 137 21.70 4.10 3.36
C ARG A 137 20.26 4.07 2.82
N LEU A 138 19.69 2.88 2.64
CA LEU A 138 18.29 2.75 2.27
C LEU A 138 17.36 3.33 3.36
N GLY A 139 17.70 3.14 4.63
CA GLY A 139 17.02 3.77 5.76
C GLY A 139 17.03 5.30 5.70
N GLU A 140 18.15 5.92 5.34
CA GLU A 140 18.25 7.37 5.15
C GLU A 140 17.35 7.86 4.01
N ILE A 141 17.27 7.10 2.92
CA ILE A 141 16.38 7.39 1.79
C ILE A 141 14.91 7.34 2.24
N ILE A 142 14.51 6.29 2.97
CA ILE A 142 13.15 6.18 3.52
C ILE A 142 12.82 7.37 4.42
N ASP A 143 13.75 7.75 5.31
CA ASP A 143 13.57 8.90 6.20
C ASP A 143 13.44 10.21 5.41
N ALA A 144 14.21 10.37 4.32
CA ALA A 144 14.12 11.54 3.45
C ALA A 144 12.78 11.59 2.68
N VAL A 145 12.28 10.47 2.15
CA VAL A 145 10.95 10.36 1.54
C VAL A 145 9.88 10.83 2.53
N LYS A 146 9.91 10.33 3.76
CA LYS A 146 8.96 10.70 4.82
C LYS A 146 9.04 12.19 5.18
N ARG A 147 10.24 12.74 5.36
CA ARG A 147 10.45 14.17 5.66
C ARG A 147 9.88 15.08 4.57
N ARG A 148 9.97 14.67 3.31
CA ARG A 148 9.48 15.40 2.14
C ARG A 148 8.00 15.17 1.86
N GLY A 149 7.27 14.47 2.74
CA GLY A 149 5.83 14.24 2.60
C GLY A 149 5.46 13.09 1.67
N GLY A 150 6.43 12.32 1.16
CA GLY A 150 6.19 11.14 0.32
C GLY A 150 5.83 9.89 1.12
N PHE A 151 5.43 8.86 0.38
CA PHE A 151 5.17 7.52 0.88
C PHE A 151 6.12 6.53 0.22
N PHE A 152 6.76 5.68 1.02
CA PHE A 152 7.71 4.68 0.54
C PHE A 152 7.07 3.29 0.58
N VAL A 153 7.25 2.50 -0.49
CA VAL A 153 6.73 1.13 -0.60
C VAL A 153 7.83 0.18 -1.08
N PHE A 154 7.91 -1.00 -0.49
CA PHE A 154 8.63 -2.14 -1.07
C PHE A 154 7.68 -2.88 -2.02
N PRO A 155 7.83 -2.73 -3.37
CA PRO A 155 6.99 -3.44 -4.32
C PRO A 155 7.41 -4.90 -4.44
N HIS A 156 6.45 -5.76 -4.78
CA HIS A 156 6.64 -7.17 -5.17
C HIS A 156 7.82 -7.91 -4.50
N PRO A 157 7.91 -8.00 -3.16
CA PRO A 157 9.12 -8.42 -2.45
C PRO A 157 9.62 -9.82 -2.83
N ARG A 158 8.75 -10.76 -3.12
CA ARG A 158 9.15 -12.13 -3.47
C ARG A 158 9.60 -12.30 -4.92
N GLN A 159 9.30 -11.34 -5.78
CA GLN A 159 9.80 -11.31 -7.16
C GLN A 159 11.25 -10.82 -7.24
N MET A 160 11.71 -10.11 -6.20
CA MET A 160 13.09 -9.65 -6.10
C MET A 160 13.95 -10.68 -5.35
N SER A 161 15.27 -10.61 -5.54
CA SER A 161 16.21 -11.50 -4.84
C SER A 161 16.40 -11.14 -3.37
N TYR A 162 16.20 -9.85 -3.00
CA TYR A 162 16.31 -9.38 -1.63
C TYR A 162 15.17 -9.94 -0.78
N GLY A 163 15.50 -10.40 0.43
CA GLY A 163 14.50 -10.92 1.38
C GLY A 163 13.88 -12.27 1.04
N LYS A 164 14.28 -12.94 -0.04
CA LYS A 164 13.73 -14.27 -0.38
C LYS A 164 13.98 -15.31 0.71
N ASN A 165 15.12 -15.23 1.38
CA ASN A 165 15.55 -16.18 2.40
C ASN A 165 15.35 -15.65 3.83
N ASN A 166 15.20 -14.35 4.02
CA ASN A 166 15.04 -13.72 5.32
C ASN A 166 14.00 -12.60 5.28
N THR A 167 12.82 -12.88 5.82
CA THR A 167 11.71 -11.91 5.85
C THR A 167 12.09 -10.63 6.60
N ALA A 168 12.92 -10.71 7.63
CA ALA A 168 13.35 -9.54 8.41
C ALA A 168 14.13 -8.52 7.59
N ASP A 169 14.70 -8.93 6.44
CA ASP A 169 15.42 -8.01 5.55
C ASP A 169 14.51 -6.94 4.95
N TRP A 170 13.22 -7.17 4.85
CA TRP A 170 12.24 -6.20 4.35
C TRP A 170 11.87 -5.14 5.38
N TRP A 171 12.24 -5.30 6.63
CA TRP A 171 12.02 -4.30 7.64
C TRP A 171 13.27 -3.43 7.84
N ILE A 172 13.19 -2.18 7.40
CA ILE A 172 14.25 -1.17 7.59
C ILE A 172 13.71 0.01 8.39
N ARG A 173 12.46 0.36 8.19
CA ARG A 173 11.71 1.38 8.94
C ARG A 173 10.28 0.94 9.13
N ASP A 174 9.66 1.35 10.23
CA ASP A 174 8.22 1.25 10.43
C ASP A 174 7.44 2.24 9.55
N GLU A 175 6.15 2.01 9.38
CA GLU A 175 5.22 2.92 8.70
C GLU A 175 5.65 3.19 7.24
N VAL A 176 6.01 2.13 6.56
CA VAL A 176 6.24 2.07 5.12
C VAL A 176 5.36 0.99 4.50
N GLY A 177 5.10 1.10 3.21
CA GLY A 177 4.33 0.12 2.47
C GLY A 177 5.12 -1.13 2.11
N ILE A 178 4.42 -2.25 2.00
CA ILE A 178 4.88 -3.47 1.34
C ILE A 178 3.78 -3.96 0.42
N GLU A 179 4.10 -4.20 -0.84
CA GLU A 179 3.13 -4.62 -1.83
C GLU A 179 2.86 -6.13 -1.69
N VAL A 180 1.65 -6.43 -1.27
CA VAL A 180 1.19 -7.80 -1.06
C VAL A 180 0.42 -8.28 -2.29
N THR A 181 -0.62 -7.55 -2.70
CA THR A 181 -1.33 -7.85 -3.94
C THR A 181 -0.54 -7.26 -5.10
N TYR A 182 0.01 -8.14 -5.95
CA TYR A 182 0.88 -7.78 -7.05
C TYR A 182 0.37 -8.39 -8.36
N ILE A 183 0.32 -7.62 -9.43
CA ILE A 183 -0.25 -7.95 -10.75
C ILE A 183 -1.73 -8.33 -10.65
N SER A 184 -2.09 -9.33 -9.87
CA SER A 184 -3.46 -9.79 -9.70
C SER A 184 -3.66 -10.57 -8.40
N LEU A 185 -4.92 -10.74 -8.03
CA LEU A 185 -5.33 -11.51 -6.85
C LEU A 185 -4.99 -13.01 -6.96
N VAL A 186 -4.84 -13.54 -8.17
CA VAL A 186 -4.56 -14.97 -8.43
C VAL A 186 -3.09 -15.26 -8.71
N TYR A 187 -2.26 -14.23 -8.73
CA TYR A 187 -0.82 -14.40 -8.95
C TYR A 187 -0.15 -15.10 -7.76
N GLU A 188 0.68 -16.10 -8.03
CA GLU A 188 1.34 -16.89 -6.97
C GLU A 188 2.17 -16.02 -6.03
N GLY A 189 2.88 -15.01 -6.58
CA GLY A 189 3.65 -14.05 -5.81
C GLY A 189 2.82 -13.25 -4.80
N THR A 190 1.53 -13.02 -5.05
CA THR A 190 0.62 -12.37 -4.09
C THR A 190 0.51 -13.18 -2.80
N HIS A 191 0.44 -14.51 -2.89
CA HIS A 191 0.43 -15.35 -1.69
C HIS A 191 1.77 -15.31 -0.94
N GLU A 192 2.88 -15.38 -1.65
CA GLU A 192 4.21 -15.29 -1.05
C GLU A 192 4.47 -13.95 -0.38
N ASN A 193 4.06 -12.84 -1.03
CA ASN A 193 4.17 -11.49 -0.46
C ASN A 193 3.32 -11.35 0.81
N TYR A 194 2.12 -11.95 0.83
CA TYR A 194 1.27 -11.97 2.02
C TYR A 194 1.97 -12.64 3.21
N GLU A 195 2.64 -13.77 2.99
CA GLU A 195 3.36 -14.47 4.07
C GLU A 195 4.54 -13.63 4.59
N VAL A 196 5.23 -12.85 3.73
CA VAL A 196 6.25 -11.89 4.18
C VAL A 196 5.62 -10.82 5.08
N TRP A 197 4.53 -10.19 4.65
CA TRP A 197 3.86 -9.16 5.44
C TRP A 197 3.34 -9.70 6.77
N ARG A 198 2.69 -10.85 6.77
CA ARG A 198 2.19 -11.51 7.97
C ARG A 198 3.30 -11.82 8.97
N GLU A 199 4.44 -12.32 8.48
CA GLU A 199 5.61 -12.56 9.33
C GLU A 199 6.14 -11.27 9.95
N LEU A 200 6.23 -10.18 9.18
CA LEU A 200 6.63 -8.88 9.68
C LEU A 200 5.69 -8.35 10.78
N LEU A 201 4.37 -8.51 10.60
CA LEU A 201 3.39 -8.15 11.64
C LEU A 201 3.62 -8.99 12.92
N ARG A 202 3.85 -10.31 12.78
CA ARG A 202 4.12 -11.22 13.91
C ARG A 202 5.37 -10.81 14.68
N MET A 203 6.39 -10.30 13.96
CA MET A 203 7.59 -9.71 14.54
C MET A 203 7.35 -8.34 15.20
N GLY A 204 6.13 -7.80 15.14
CA GLY A 204 5.78 -6.48 15.67
C GLY A 204 6.23 -5.30 14.79
N LYS A 205 6.48 -5.54 13.48
CA LYS A 205 6.88 -4.51 12.53
C LYS A 205 5.66 -3.85 11.90
N ARG A 206 5.59 -2.52 11.97
CA ARG A 206 4.43 -1.76 11.47
C ARG A 206 4.61 -1.45 9.98
N MET A 207 4.28 -2.43 9.15
CA MET A 207 4.33 -2.35 7.70
C MET A 207 2.91 -2.26 7.15
N TRP A 208 2.65 -1.28 6.27
CA TRP A 208 1.35 -1.12 5.64
C TRP A 208 1.22 -2.04 4.43
N VAL A 209 0.16 -2.85 4.41
CA VAL A 209 -0.14 -3.68 3.25
C VAL A 209 -0.61 -2.81 2.09
N CYS A 210 0.02 -2.96 0.91
CA CYS A 210 -0.30 -2.25 -0.32
C CYS A 210 -0.73 -3.23 -1.42
N ALA A 211 -1.43 -2.69 -2.42
CA ALA A 211 -1.72 -3.36 -3.67
C ALA A 211 -1.20 -2.50 -4.84
N GLY A 212 -0.61 -3.12 -5.84
CA GLY A 212 -0.11 -2.47 -7.03
C GLY A 212 0.04 -3.45 -8.19
N GLY A 213 -0.28 -3.01 -9.41
CA GLY A 213 -0.30 -3.85 -10.60
C GLY A 213 1.04 -4.01 -11.29
N ASP A 214 1.95 -3.04 -11.10
CA ASP A 214 3.18 -2.91 -11.90
C ASP A 214 2.84 -2.94 -13.41
N LEU A 215 1.77 -2.20 -13.75
CA LEU A 215 1.19 -2.28 -15.07
C LEU A 215 1.94 -1.38 -16.06
N HIS A 216 2.39 -1.97 -17.14
CA HIS A 216 3.00 -1.27 -18.27
C HIS A 216 2.00 -1.03 -19.41
N GLU A 217 0.81 -1.61 -19.31
CA GLU A 217 -0.32 -1.47 -20.21
C GLU A 217 -1.64 -1.37 -19.44
N CYS A 218 -2.61 -0.60 -19.94
CA CYS A 218 -3.92 -0.41 -19.30
C CYS A 218 -4.86 -1.63 -19.52
N ALA A 219 -4.36 -2.86 -19.44
CA ALA A 219 -5.13 -4.05 -19.84
C ALA A 219 -5.93 -4.68 -18.69
N HIS A 220 -5.47 -4.53 -17.45
CA HIS A 220 -6.08 -5.17 -16.28
C HIS A 220 -5.87 -4.29 -15.06
N PHE A 221 -6.90 -4.18 -14.22
CA PHE A 221 -6.82 -3.45 -12.96
C PHE A 221 -7.36 -4.36 -11.85
N TRP A 222 -6.51 -5.20 -11.29
CA TRP A 222 -6.90 -6.20 -10.30
C TRP A 222 -6.29 -5.97 -8.92
N ALA A 223 -5.22 -5.16 -8.86
CA ALA A 223 -4.48 -4.88 -7.64
C ALA A 223 -4.85 -3.50 -7.06
N LEU A 224 -6.16 -3.22 -6.97
CA LEU A 224 -6.66 -1.93 -6.51
C LEU A 224 -6.35 -1.66 -5.05
N THR A 225 -6.20 -0.38 -4.74
CA THR A 225 -6.18 0.18 -3.38
C THR A 225 -7.44 1.03 -3.17
N SER A 226 -8.07 0.91 -1.99
CA SER A 226 -9.27 1.63 -1.59
C SER A 226 -8.95 2.60 -0.47
N ILE A 227 -9.26 3.89 -0.65
CA ILE A 227 -8.95 4.98 0.30
C ILE A 227 -10.23 5.76 0.60
N TYR A 228 -10.57 5.94 1.89
CA TYR A 228 -11.58 6.92 2.30
C TYR A 228 -10.89 8.26 2.54
N ALA A 229 -11.10 9.22 1.64
CA ALA A 229 -10.43 10.52 1.66
C ALA A 229 -11.44 11.68 1.59
N GLU A 230 -10.98 12.85 2.02
CA GLU A 230 -11.79 14.07 2.03
C GLU A 230 -11.96 14.68 0.63
N GLU A 231 -10.94 14.49 -0.24
CA GLU A 231 -10.88 15.10 -1.56
C GLU A 231 -10.27 14.13 -2.59
N LYS A 232 -10.68 14.27 -3.86
CA LYS A 232 -10.07 13.58 -5.01
C LYS A 232 -8.80 14.32 -5.42
N ASP A 233 -7.73 14.10 -4.65
CA ASP A 233 -6.44 14.78 -4.84
C ASP A 233 -5.27 13.92 -4.36
N SER A 234 -4.16 13.92 -5.10
CA SER A 234 -2.99 13.09 -4.81
C SER A 234 -2.34 13.38 -3.44
N ALA A 235 -2.33 14.64 -2.98
CA ALA A 235 -1.80 14.98 -1.67
C ALA A 235 -2.70 14.43 -0.55
N CYS A 236 -4.02 14.45 -0.76
CA CYS A 236 -4.97 13.84 0.16
C CYS A 236 -4.78 12.32 0.21
N TYR A 237 -4.65 11.65 -0.92
CA TYR A 237 -4.39 10.21 -0.95
C TYR A 237 -3.09 9.84 -0.24
N ILE A 238 -1.99 10.53 -0.53
CA ILE A 238 -0.68 10.27 0.11
C ILE A 238 -0.74 10.48 1.63
N LYS A 239 -1.50 11.44 2.12
CA LYS A 239 -1.74 11.62 3.56
C LYS A 239 -2.33 10.36 4.20
N HIS A 240 -3.33 9.72 3.54
CA HIS A 240 -3.91 8.47 4.03
C HIS A 240 -2.96 7.28 3.90
N LEU A 241 -2.24 7.16 2.79
CA LEU A 241 -1.23 6.11 2.57
C LEU A 241 -0.14 6.14 3.65
N ARG A 242 0.39 7.32 3.96
CA ARG A 242 1.40 7.51 5.02
C ARG A 242 0.93 7.09 6.41
N ASN A 243 -0.36 7.22 6.66
CA ASN A 243 -0.97 6.87 7.94
C ASN A 243 -1.48 5.41 7.99
N GLY A 244 -1.38 4.65 6.91
CA GLY A 244 -1.95 3.30 6.83
C GLY A 244 -3.48 3.26 6.82
N ASP A 245 -4.15 4.39 6.55
CA ASP A 245 -5.60 4.55 6.58
C ASP A 245 -6.21 4.22 5.21
N PHE A 246 -6.00 2.99 4.75
CA PHE A 246 -6.44 2.48 3.45
C PHE A 246 -6.52 0.95 3.45
N THR A 247 -7.15 0.38 2.43
CA THR A 247 -7.29 -1.05 2.21
C THR A 247 -6.53 -1.47 0.95
N ALA A 248 -5.69 -2.49 1.04
CA ALA A 248 -5.14 -3.16 -0.14
C ALA A 248 -6.20 -4.10 -0.71
N GLY A 249 -6.81 -3.72 -1.82
CA GLY A 249 -7.89 -4.44 -2.47
C GLY A 249 -9.03 -3.52 -2.93
N PRO A 250 -9.89 -4.05 -3.82
CA PRO A 250 -10.99 -3.30 -4.45
C PRO A 250 -12.25 -3.19 -3.57
N ILE A 251 -12.10 -3.20 -2.26
CA ILE A 251 -13.20 -3.14 -1.29
C ILE A 251 -12.85 -2.12 -0.21
N GLY A 252 -13.67 -1.09 -0.07
CA GLY A 252 -13.51 -0.12 1.00
C GLY A 252 -13.87 -0.73 2.35
N ILE A 253 -12.93 -0.68 3.29
CA ILE A 253 -13.16 -1.10 4.67
C ILE A 253 -12.97 0.11 5.57
N LYS A 254 -13.96 0.38 6.43
CA LYS A 254 -13.81 1.29 7.56
C LYS A 254 -13.60 0.45 8.80
N MET A 255 -12.54 0.71 9.52
CA MET A 255 -12.24 0.02 10.78
C MET A 255 -11.71 1.01 11.80
N CYS A 256 -12.19 0.93 13.04
CA CYS A 256 -11.66 1.71 14.15
C CYS A 256 -11.63 0.90 15.45
N VAL A 257 -10.73 1.28 16.35
CA VAL A 257 -10.74 0.92 17.77
C VAL A 257 -10.85 2.23 18.55
N GLY A 258 -11.97 2.42 19.27
CA GLY A 258 -12.30 3.75 19.77
C GLY A 258 -12.33 4.78 18.62
N GLU A 259 -11.65 5.91 18.78
CA GLU A 259 -11.54 6.93 17.71
C GLU A 259 -10.35 6.71 16.75
N THR A 260 -9.61 5.62 16.87
CA THR A 260 -8.40 5.33 16.08
C THR A 260 -8.73 4.48 14.85
N ARG A 261 -8.39 4.99 13.65
CA ARG A 261 -8.57 4.30 12.36
C ARG A 261 -7.42 3.34 12.04
N MET A 262 -7.59 2.60 10.93
CA MET A 262 -6.54 1.77 10.34
C MET A 262 -5.20 2.52 10.25
N GLY A 263 -4.11 1.79 10.45
CA GLY A 263 -2.75 2.34 10.52
C GLY A 263 -2.41 3.02 11.84
N GLY A 264 -3.41 3.44 12.62
CA GLY A 264 -3.22 4.14 13.90
C GLY A 264 -2.84 3.23 15.06
N LYS A 265 -2.64 3.87 16.21
CA LYS A 265 -2.32 3.21 17.49
C LYS A 265 -3.08 3.85 18.62
N CYS A 266 -3.57 3.04 19.56
CA CYS A 266 -4.25 3.47 20.78
C CYS A 266 -4.19 2.38 21.86
N ASN A 267 -4.60 2.72 23.07
CA ASN A 267 -4.87 1.71 24.09
C ASN A 267 -6.21 1.02 23.78
N PHE A 268 -6.26 -0.31 23.83
CA PHE A 268 -7.48 -1.09 23.56
C PHE A 268 -8.37 -1.28 24.79
N ASP A 269 -7.90 -0.95 25.99
CA ASP A 269 -8.63 -1.19 27.24
C ASP A 269 -9.94 -0.40 27.29
N GLY A 270 -11.07 -1.10 27.33
CA GLY A 270 -12.41 -0.52 27.41
C GLY A 270 -12.95 0.06 26.09
N GLU A 271 -12.21 -0.09 24.99
CA GLU A 271 -12.59 0.42 23.67
C GLU A 271 -13.44 -0.59 22.88
N ARG A 272 -14.04 -0.11 21.81
CA ARG A 272 -14.82 -0.89 20.85
C ARG A 272 -14.07 -1.00 19.54
N LEU A 273 -13.94 -2.24 19.02
CA LEU A 273 -13.60 -2.48 17.62
C LEU A 273 -14.88 -2.40 16.79
N VAL A 274 -14.89 -1.55 15.76
CA VAL A 274 -16.01 -1.40 14.82
C VAL A 274 -15.48 -1.53 13.40
N VAL A 275 -16.19 -2.31 12.58
CA VAL A 275 -15.85 -2.57 11.16
C VAL A 275 -17.07 -2.38 10.29
N GLU A 276 -16.91 -1.69 9.17
CA GLU A 276 -17.83 -1.65 8.05
C GLU A 276 -17.09 -2.14 6.80
N VAL A 277 -17.62 -3.15 6.15
CA VAL A 277 -17.22 -3.54 4.80
C VAL A 277 -18.18 -2.88 3.83
N GLY A 278 -17.68 -2.00 2.98
CA GLY A 278 -18.46 -1.27 1.99
C GLY A 278 -18.81 -2.14 0.77
N LYS A 279 -19.43 -1.50 -0.22
CA LYS A 279 -19.72 -2.14 -1.51
C LYS A 279 -18.43 -2.52 -2.22
N PHE A 280 -18.49 -3.61 -2.97
CA PHE A 280 -17.39 -4.06 -3.79
C PHE A 280 -17.34 -3.27 -5.11
N HIS A 281 -16.14 -3.12 -5.67
CA HIS A 281 -15.98 -2.52 -6.98
C HIS A 281 -16.62 -3.41 -8.06
N LYS A 282 -17.58 -2.88 -8.81
CA LYS A 282 -18.50 -3.67 -9.67
C LYS A 282 -17.84 -4.51 -10.77
N TYR A 283 -16.62 -4.16 -11.20
CA TYR A 283 -15.94 -4.88 -12.29
C TYR A 283 -15.05 -6.03 -11.82
N VAL A 284 -14.88 -6.22 -10.51
CA VAL A 284 -13.88 -7.14 -9.96
C VAL A 284 -14.51 -8.45 -9.48
N PHE A 285 -15.85 -8.52 -9.31
CA PHE A 285 -16.49 -9.62 -8.60
C PHE A 285 -17.63 -10.28 -9.39
N ASN A 286 -17.78 -11.59 -9.12
CA ASN A 286 -18.98 -12.30 -9.48
C ASN A 286 -19.97 -12.26 -8.29
N PRO A 287 -21.14 -11.59 -8.40
CA PRO A 287 -22.10 -11.46 -7.30
C PRO A 287 -22.72 -12.79 -6.85
N GLU A 288 -22.60 -13.84 -7.65
CA GLU A 288 -23.06 -15.20 -7.29
C GLU A 288 -22.11 -15.91 -6.31
N HIS A 289 -20.91 -15.37 -6.10
CA HIS A 289 -19.96 -15.94 -5.16
C HIS A 289 -20.33 -15.58 -3.71
N LYS A 290 -19.85 -16.41 -2.80
CA LYS A 290 -19.92 -16.16 -1.36
C LYS A 290 -18.66 -15.43 -0.93
N PHE A 291 -18.86 -14.39 -0.13
CA PHE A 291 -17.77 -13.59 0.42
C PHE A 291 -17.78 -13.67 1.95
N ARG A 292 -16.61 -13.55 2.53
CA ARG A 292 -16.41 -13.67 3.97
C ARG A 292 -15.48 -12.58 4.49
N LEU A 293 -15.89 -11.92 5.56
CA LEU A 293 -15.04 -11.08 6.40
C LEU A 293 -14.44 -11.93 7.51
N ASP A 294 -13.12 -11.90 7.64
CA ASP A 294 -12.38 -12.37 8.80
C ASP A 294 -11.76 -11.19 9.54
N VAL A 295 -12.02 -11.11 10.84
CA VAL A 295 -11.38 -10.14 11.75
C VAL A 295 -10.33 -10.89 12.55
N TRP A 296 -9.12 -10.40 12.50
CA TRP A 296 -7.96 -11.00 13.16
C TRP A 296 -7.53 -10.16 14.36
N ALA A 297 -7.27 -10.82 15.48
CA ALA A 297 -6.52 -10.30 16.60
C ALA A 297 -5.18 -11.04 16.65
N ASP A 298 -4.08 -10.34 16.41
CA ASP A 298 -2.78 -10.96 16.18
C ASP A 298 -2.83 -12.02 15.06
N GLU A 299 -2.62 -13.30 15.38
CA GLU A 299 -2.63 -14.42 14.44
C GLU A 299 -3.91 -15.29 14.52
N GLU A 300 -4.92 -14.85 15.28
CA GLU A 300 -6.16 -15.59 15.48
C GLU A 300 -7.36 -14.88 14.85
N ILE A 301 -8.23 -15.63 14.19
CA ILE A 301 -9.53 -15.11 13.74
C ILE A 301 -10.46 -15.04 14.93
N VAL A 302 -10.80 -13.82 15.35
CA VAL A 302 -11.71 -13.57 16.48
C VAL A 302 -13.16 -13.41 16.03
N HIS A 303 -13.38 -13.17 14.74
CA HIS A 303 -14.70 -13.13 14.14
C HIS A 303 -14.63 -13.51 12.66
N SER A 304 -15.66 -14.21 12.19
CA SER A 304 -15.83 -14.57 10.79
C SER A 304 -17.31 -14.56 10.43
N GLN A 305 -17.67 -13.88 9.34
CA GLN A 305 -19.06 -13.83 8.88
C GLN A 305 -19.16 -13.74 7.36
N GLU A 306 -20.25 -14.28 6.79
CA GLU A 306 -20.62 -14.07 5.39
C GLU A 306 -21.02 -12.60 5.19
N ILE A 307 -20.63 -12.02 4.06
CA ILE A 307 -20.88 -10.61 3.74
C ILE A 307 -21.49 -10.48 2.33
N SER A 308 -22.22 -9.37 2.11
CA SER A 308 -22.76 -9.01 0.80
C SER A 308 -21.70 -8.22 0.00
N CYS A 309 -21.69 -8.39 -1.31
CA CYS A 309 -20.93 -7.51 -2.22
C CYS A 309 -21.73 -6.25 -2.64
N GLU A 310 -23.05 -6.24 -2.42
CA GLU A 310 -23.97 -5.17 -2.87
C GLU A 310 -24.35 -4.20 -1.76
N GLU A 311 -24.39 -4.68 -0.51
CA GLU A 311 -24.79 -3.90 0.66
C GLU A 311 -23.69 -3.87 1.71
N PRO A 312 -23.53 -2.73 2.43
CA PRO A 312 -22.57 -2.65 3.51
C PRO A 312 -22.85 -3.69 4.61
N THR A 313 -21.77 -4.32 5.08
CA THR A 313 -21.85 -5.28 6.19
C THR A 313 -21.10 -4.73 7.39
N TYR A 314 -21.66 -4.89 8.58
CA TYR A 314 -21.16 -4.28 9.80
C TYR A 314 -20.84 -5.32 10.87
N PHE A 315 -19.80 -5.04 11.64
CA PHE A 315 -19.41 -5.85 12.80
C PHE A 315 -18.91 -4.94 13.93
N ALA A 316 -19.16 -5.30 15.19
CA ALA A 316 -18.54 -4.64 16.34
C ALA A 316 -18.41 -5.59 17.52
N MET A 317 -17.34 -5.42 18.31
CA MET A 317 -17.09 -6.15 19.55
C MET A 317 -16.32 -5.27 20.54
N ASP A 318 -16.28 -5.67 21.81
CA ASP A 318 -15.35 -5.09 22.77
C ASP A 318 -13.92 -5.44 22.36
N ALA A 319 -13.02 -4.48 22.37
CA ALA A 319 -11.63 -4.72 22.05
C ALA A 319 -10.99 -5.63 23.11
N GLN A 320 -10.21 -6.60 22.63
CA GLN A 320 -9.49 -7.57 23.47
C GLN A 320 -8.03 -7.13 23.66
N ASP A 321 -7.36 -7.70 24.64
CA ASP A 321 -5.93 -7.47 24.87
C ASP A 321 -5.08 -8.26 23.86
N CYS A 322 -4.83 -7.65 22.69
CA CYS A 322 -3.99 -8.15 21.62
C CYS A 322 -3.04 -7.05 21.12
N LYS A 323 -2.06 -7.40 20.29
CA LYS A 323 -1.08 -6.45 19.74
C LYS A 323 -1.69 -5.58 18.66
N PHE A 324 -2.54 -6.16 17.79
CA PHE A 324 -3.20 -5.45 16.70
C PHE A 324 -4.47 -6.16 16.23
N TYR A 325 -5.36 -5.39 15.62
CA TYR A 325 -6.46 -5.90 14.81
C TYR A 325 -6.23 -5.62 13.34
N ARG A 326 -6.62 -6.55 12.49
CA ARG A 326 -6.69 -6.39 11.03
C ARG A 326 -7.87 -7.13 10.44
N THR A 327 -8.21 -6.84 9.18
CA THR A 327 -9.32 -7.48 8.47
C THR A 327 -8.87 -8.08 7.17
N GLU A 328 -9.52 -9.19 6.78
CA GLU A 328 -9.34 -9.83 5.49
C GLU A 328 -10.69 -10.17 4.87
N ILE A 329 -10.82 -9.96 3.56
CA ILE A 329 -12.00 -10.33 2.79
C ILE A 329 -11.64 -11.45 1.84
N TYR A 330 -12.45 -12.50 1.82
CA TYR A 330 -12.29 -13.68 0.97
C TYR A 330 -13.42 -13.87 -0.01
N ASP A 331 -13.10 -14.30 -1.23
CA ASP A 331 -13.99 -15.02 -2.11
C ASP A 331 -13.89 -16.50 -1.74
N VAL A 332 -14.94 -17.03 -1.11
CA VAL A 332 -14.96 -18.40 -0.60
C VAL A 332 -14.98 -19.42 -1.74
N ASN A 333 -15.65 -19.09 -2.86
CA ASN A 333 -15.77 -20.00 -3.99
C ASN A 333 -14.44 -20.23 -4.71
N ARG A 334 -13.60 -19.21 -4.77
CA ARG A 334 -12.28 -19.28 -5.41
C ARG A 334 -11.14 -19.48 -4.42
N ASN A 335 -11.42 -19.45 -3.12
CA ASN A 335 -10.41 -19.43 -2.05
C ASN A 335 -9.36 -18.31 -2.26
N LEU A 336 -9.84 -17.12 -2.61
CA LEU A 336 -9.00 -15.96 -2.89
C LEU A 336 -9.18 -14.88 -1.83
N ARG A 337 -8.08 -14.32 -1.39
CA ARG A 337 -8.05 -13.10 -0.58
C ARG A 337 -8.25 -11.90 -1.50
N LEU A 338 -9.29 -11.11 -1.25
CA LEU A 338 -9.71 -10.00 -2.09
C LEU A 338 -9.24 -8.64 -1.57
N ALA A 339 -9.24 -8.48 -0.25
CA ALA A 339 -8.84 -7.23 0.38
C ALA A 339 -8.23 -7.46 1.75
N LEU A 340 -7.33 -6.56 2.13
CA LEU A 340 -6.59 -6.55 3.39
C LEU A 340 -6.69 -5.17 4.01
N GLY A 341 -7.30 -5.06 5.20
CA GLY A 341 -7.28 -3.84 6.00
C GLY A 341 -5.96 -3.72 6.77
N ASN A 342 -5.39 -2.52 6.78
CA ASN A 342 -4.19 -2.24 7.56
C ASN A 342 -4.45 -2.36 9.07
N PRO A 343 -3.46 -2.81 9.84
CA PRO A 343 -3.63 -3.02 11.28
C PRO A 343 -3.89 -1.73 12.07
N ILE A 344 -4.71 -1.83 13.14
CA ILE A 344 -4.72 -0.88 14.25
C ILE A 344 -3.90 -1.49 15.37
N TRP A 345 -2.96 -0.75 15.93
CA TRP A 345 -2.00 -1.25 16.91
C TRP A 345 -2.35 -0.86 18.34
N ASN A 346 -2.20 -1.81 19.27
CA ASN A 346 -2.30 -1.53 20.69
C ASN A 346 -0.98 -0.94 21.21
N GLU A 347 -1.01 0.30 21.67
CA GLU A 347 0.16 1.03 22.20
C GLU A 347 0.90 0.27 23.31
N LYS A 348 0.19 -0.52 24.11
CA LYS A 348 0.75 -1.37 25.17
C LYS A 348 1.86 -2.31 24.67
N TYR A 349 1.80 -2.74 23.40
CA TYR A 349 2.72 -3.71 22.82
C TYR A 349 3.71 -3.10 21.81
N ILE A 350 3.59 -1.81 21.52
CA ILE A 350 4.55 -1.12 20.68
C ILE A 350 5.82 -0.89 21.52
N LYS A 351 6.86 -1.63 21.20
CA LYS A 351 8.18 -1.28 21.69
C LYS A 351 8.62 -0.04 20.91
N GLU A 352 8.97 1.03 21.61
CA GLU A 352 9.76 2.09 20.98
C GLU A 352 11.01 1.41 20.45
N ASN A 353 11.03 1.19 19.14
CA ASN A 353 12.22 0.70 18.48
C ASN A 353 13.24 1.83 18.58
N SER A 354 14.09 1.78 19.62
CA SER A 354 15.41 2.38 19.48
C SER A 354 15.99 1.73 18.23
N TYR A 355 16.08 2.51 17.14
CA TYR A 355 16.89 2.10 16.00
C TYR A 355 18.29 1.88 16.55
N GLU A 356 18.59 0.66 16.96
CA GLU A 356 19.94 0.29 17.32
C GLU A 356 20.76 0.63 16.08
N LYS A 357 21.71 1.53 16.27
CA LYS A 357 22.72 1.87 15.27
C LYS A 357 23.43 0.56 14.92
N TYR A 358 23.05 -0.02 13.80
CA TYR A 358 23.85 -1.05 13.16
C TYR A 358 25.02 -0.40 12.43
#